data_422dbb743667dc82de7278426c7153d7
#
_entry.id   422dbb743667dc82de7278426c7153d7
#
_cell.length_a   1.000
_cell.length_b   1.000
_cell.length_c   1.000
_cell.angle_alpha   90.00
_cell.angle_beta   90.00
_cell.angle_gamma   90.00
#
_symmetry.space_group_name_H-M   'P 1'
#
loop_
_entity.id
_entity.type
_entity.pdbx_description
1 polymer ?
#
loop_
_entity_poly.entity_id
_entity_poly.type
_entity_poly.pdbx_seq_one_letter_code
_entity_poly.pdbx_strand_id
1 'polypeptide(L)'
;ALIDEIAQLKKQGIVVTPESLRIAENAILILPLHRELEALREADDAATRIGTTKRGIGPAYEDKVGRRAIRFMDLADLPALRGKIDRLLAHHNALRRGHSLPEIATETVYGHLAGIAPKVLPFMDSVWSLLDGKRREGRRILFEGAQGALLDIDHGTYPYVTSSNTVAAQAATGSGLGPNAIDYVLGICKAYTTRVGLGPFPTDQMDNAVGKTLGERGREFGTVTGRARRCGWFDAVLVRQAVLTCGIDGLALTKLDILDGFDQIKVCVRYRLDGREIDYLPAGEQAQARAEPVYETIDGWKEPTARARSWAQLPAQAIKYVRRIEELVGCPVALLSTSPEREDTILMKNPFEL
;
A
#
# COMPACT_ATOMS: atom_id res chain seq x y z
N ALA A 1 6.22 -14.51 12.17
CA ALA A 1 6.54 -13.54 11.10
C ALA A 1 7.78 -12.70 11.46
N LEU A 2 7.69 -11.71 12.39
CA LEU A 2 8.84 -10.84 12.72
C LEU A 2 10.12 -11.63 13.06
N ILE A 3 10.01 -12.61 13.95
CA ILE A 3 11.16 -13.46 14.36
C ILE A 3 11.74 -14.23 13.17
N ASP A 4 10.88 -14.73 12.31
CA ASP A 4 11.30 -15.48 11.12
C ASP A 4 12.00 -14.57 10.11
N GLU A 5 11.52 -13.33 9.96
CA GLU A 5 12.11 -12.32 9.08
C GLU A 5 13.50 -11.89 9.59
N ILE A 6 13.63 -11.62 10.90
CA ILE A 6 14.93 -11.36 11.54
C ILE A 6 15.90 -12.53 11.32
N ALA A 7 15.40 -13.77 11.42
CA ALA A 7 16.23 -14.95 11.17
C ALA A 7 16.66 -15.08 9.69
N GLN A 8 15.81 -14.68 8.75
CA GLN A 8 16.13 -14.65 7.31
C GLN A 8 17.18 -13.57 7.01
N LEU A 9 17.03 -12.36 7.55
CA LEU A 9 18.01 -11.28 7.40
C LEU A 9 19.38 -11.67 7.95
N LYS A 10 19.40 -12.34 9.10
CA LYS A 10 20.64 -12.87 9.68
C LYS A 10 21.35 -13.87 8.74
N LYS A 11 20.61 -14.72 8.04
CA LYS A 11 21.18 -15.64 7.02
C LYS A 11 21.80 -14.90 5.83
N GLN A 12 21.35 -13.68 5.56
CA GLN A 12 21.88 -12.79 4.52
C GLN A 12 23.03 -11.90 5.03
N GLY A 13 23.49 -12.10 6.26
CA GLY A 13 24.56 -11.31 6.86
C GLY A 13 24.11 -10.00 7.51
N ILE A 14 22.78 -9.73 7.56
CA ILE A 14 22.23 -8.53 8.18
C ILE A 14 21.85 -8.84 9.63
N VAL A 15 22.51 -8.17 10.57
CA VAL A 15 22.24 -8.30 12.00
C VAL A 15 21.23 -7.25 12.42
N VAL A 16 20.06 -7.70 12.89
CA VAL A 16 19.03 -6.83 13.45
C VAL A 16 19.18 -6.78 14.97
N THR A 17 19.38 -5.57 15.49
CA THR A 17 19.57 -5.31 16.95
C THR A 17 18.54 -4.29 17.42
N PRO A 18 18.34 -4.15 18.76
CA PRO A 18 17.50 -3.08 19.31
C PRO A 18 17.89 -1.66 18.86
N GLU A 19 19.16 -1.42 18.51
CA GLU A 19 19.63 -0.13 18.00
C GLU A 19 19.22 0.12 16.56
N SER A 20 19.09 -0.94 15.75
CA SER A 20 18.74 -0.86 14.31
C SER A 20 17.25 -1.03 14.03
N LEU A 21 16.48 -1.60 14.96
CA LEU A 21 15.02 -1.79 14.85
C LEU A 21 14.35 -1.31 16.13
N ARG A 22 13.31 -0.50 16.00
CA ARG A 22 12.40 -0.12 17.08
C ARG A 22 10.97 -0.46 16.69
N ILE A 23 10.20 -0.94 17.66
CA ILE A 23 8.79 -1.26 17.51
C ILE A 23 8.01 -0.41 18.51
N ALA A 24 7.04 0.34 17.98
CA ALA A 24 6.21 1.19 18.82
C ALA A 24 5.45 0.36 19.89
N GLU A 25 5.55 0.78 21.15
CA GLU A 25 4.90 0.13 22.29
C GLU A 25 3.39 -0.01 22.10
N ASN A 26 2.75 0.92 21.39
CA ASN A 26 1.31 0.96 21.12
C ASN A 26 0.90 0.22 19.84
N ALA A 27 1.83 -0.42 19.11
CA ALA A 27 1.49 -1.22 17.93
C ALA A 27 0.59 -2.41 18.31
N ILE A 28 -0.42 -2.69 17.47
CA ILE A 28 -1.29 -3.86 17.69
C ILE A 28 -0.64 -5.14 17.20
N LEU A 29 -0.93 -6.24 17.87
CA LEU A 29 -0.46 -7.56 17.46
C LEU A 29 -1.49 -8.24 16.55
N ILE A 30 -1.02 -8.80 15.45
CA ILE A 30 -1.81 -9.69 14.61
C ILE A 30 -1.61 -11.12 15.13
N LEU A 31 -2.70 -11.70 15.61
CA LEU A 31 -2.71 -13.04 16.20
C LEU A 31 -3.17 -14.10 15.17
N PRO A 32 -2.88 -15.39 15.39
CA PRO A 32 -3.36 -16.47 14.50
C PRO A 32 -4.87 -16.42 14.27
N LEU A 33 -5.67 -16.14 15.31
CA LEU A 33 -7.14 -16.04 15.23
C LEU A 33 -7.62 -14.96 14.24
N HIS A 34 -6.89 -13.87 14.05
CA HIS A 34 -7.22 -12.85 13.03
C HIS A 34 -7.11 -13.40 11.62
N ARG A 35 -6.05 -14.19 11.36
CA ARG A 35 -5.83 -14.83 10.05
C ARG A 35 -6.89 -15.88 9.76
N GLU A 36 -7.27 -16.66 10.77
CA GLU A 36 -8.35 -17.65 10.66
C GLU A 36 -9.68 -16.99 10.34
N LEU A 37 -10.04 -15.92 11.06
CA LEU A 37 -11.29 -15.19 10.82
C LEU A 37 -11.32 -14.56 9.41
N GLU A 38 -10.23 -13.96 8.96
CA GLU A 38 -10.15 -13.42 7.61
C GLU A 38 -10.26 -14.52 6.54
N ALA A 39 -9.62 -15.67 6.76
CA ALA A 39 -9.71 -16.80 5.86
C ALA A 39 -11.15 -17.35 5.75
N LEU A 40 -11.89 -17.38 6.85
CA LEU A 40 -13.31 -17.77 6.87
C LEU A 40 -14.15 -16.80 6.03
N ARG A 41 -14.03 -15.50 6.26
CA ARG A 41 -14.75 -14.46 5.50
C ARG A 41 -14.46 -14.51 4.00
N GLU A 42 -13.23 -14.81 3.64
CA GLU A 42 -12.83 -14.95 2.22
C GLU A 42 -13.24 -16.30 1.60
N ALA A 43 -13.64 -17.29 2.41
CA ALA A 43 -14.15 -18.58 1.95
C ALA A 43 -15.68 -18.58 1.77
N ASP A 44 -16.39 -17.69 2.46
CA ASP A 44 -17.83 -17.52 2.33
C ASP A 44 -18.23 -17.02 0.92
N ASP A 45 -19.42 -16.57 0.72
CA ASP A 45 -20.02 -16.28 -0.59
C ASP A 45 -19.08 -15.45 -1.51
N ALA A 46 -19.02 -15.85 -2.78
CA ALA A 46 -18.26 -15.14 -3.82
C ALA A 46 -18.72 -13.68 -4.00
N ALA A 47 -19.98 -13.36 -3.66
CA ALA A 47 -20.55 -12.01 -3.75
C ALA A 47 -20.01 -11.04 -2.67
N THR A 48 -19.54 -11.55 -1.54
CA THR A 48 -19.03 -10.74 -0.43
C THR A 48 -17.51 -10.71 -0.35
N ARG A 49 -16.84 -11.43 -1.24
CA ARG A 49 -15.38 -11.55 -1.27
C ARG A 49 -14.72 -10.25 -1.67
N ILE A 50 -13.79 -9.77 -0.85
CA ILE A 50 -12.96 -8.58 -1.14
C ILE A 50 -11.69 -8.95 -1.91
N GLY A 51 -11.19 -10.17 -1.73
CA GLY A 51 -9.95 -10.63 -2.35
C GLY A 51 -8.70 -10.26 -1.54
N THR A 52 -8.79 -10.33 -0.22
CA THR A 52 -7.70 -9.97 0.71
C THR A 52 -6.49 -10.92 0.60
N THR A 53 -5.39 -10.54 1.26
CA THR A 53 -4.17 -11.36 1.33
C THR A 53 -4.21 -12.42 2.43
N LYS A 54 -5.29 -12.49 3.22
CA LYS A 54 -5.49 -13.41 4.34
C LYS A 54 -4.40 -13.33 5.42
N ARG A 55 -3.93 -12.11 5.69
CA ARG A 55 -2.89 -11.84 6.68
C ARG A 55 -3.44 -11.44 8.07
N GLY A 56 -4.75 -11.32 8.20
CA GLY A 56 -5.42 -10.97 9.45
C GLY A 56 -5.45 -9.47 9.74
N ILE A 57 -5.17 -8.63 8.74
CA ILE A 57 -5.11 -7.17 8.91
C ILE A 57 -6.48 -6.60 9.30
N GLY A 58 -7.53 -6.95 8.54
CA GLY A 58 -8.90 -6.48 8.79
C GLY A 58 -9.37 -6.77 10.21
N PRO A 59 -9.41 -8.05 10.63
CA PRO A 59 -9.83 -8.42 11.99
C PRO A 59 -8.98 -7.78 13.09
N ALA A 60 -7.67 -7.59 12.89
CA ALA A 60 -6.82 -6.90 13.87
C ALA A 60 -7.17 -5.41 14.00
N TYR A 61 -7.51 -4.73 12.90
CA TYR A 61 -8.01 -3.35 12.94
C TYR A 61 -9.40 -3.24 13.57
N GLU A 62 -10.30 -4.20 13.33
CA GLU A 62 -11.59 -4.27 14.04
C GLU A 62 -11.39 -4.36 15.55
N ASP A 63 -10.43 -5.17 16.00
CA ASP A 63 -10.10 -5.28 17.41
C ASP A 63 -9.46 -4.00 17.96
N LYS A 64 -8.63 -3.31 17.17
CA LYS A 64 -8.08 -2.00 17.54
C LYS A 64 -9.20 -0.98 17.80
N VAL A 65 -10.11 -0.82 16.84
CA VAL A 65 -11.23 0.13 16.94
C VAL A 65 -12.23 -0.31 18.02
N GLY A 66 -12.45 -1.62 18.15
CA GLY A 66 -13.24 -2.23 19.24
C GLY A 66 -12.58 -2.17 20.61
N ARG A 67 -11.36 -1.63 20.75
CA ARG A 67 -10.61 -1.43 22.00
C ARG A 67 -10.36 -2.72 22.78
N ARG A 68 -10.19 -3.86 22.08
CA ARG A 68 -9.89 -5.18 22.63
C ARG A 68 -8.59 -5.78 22.08
N ALA A 69 -7.91 -5.07 21.17
CA ALA A 69 -6.62 -5.53 20.61
C ALA A 69 -5.56 -5.67 21.71
N ILE A 70 -4.71 -6.67 21.56
CA ILE A 70 -3.46 -6.80 22.32
C ILE A 70 -2.42 -5.90 21.66
N ARG A 71 -1.77 -5.04 22.44
CA ARG A 71 -0.70 -4.14 21.99
C ARG A 71 0.66 -4.71 22.35
N PHE A 72 1.70 -4.21 21.70
CA PHE A 72 3.05 -4.68 21.90
C PHE A 72 3.52 -4.52 23.38
N MET A 73 3.18 -3.38 24.01
CA MET A 73 3.47 -3.13 25.44
C MET A 73 2.78 -4.11 26.39
N ASP A 74 1.68 -4.74 26.00
CA ASP A 74 0.98 -5.70 26.86
C ASP A 74 1.81 -6.96 27.14
N LEU A 75 2.79 -7.24 26.29
CA LEU A 75 3.73 -8.34 26.48
C LEU A 75 4.68 -8.13 27.68
N ALA A 76 4.84 -6.90 28.15
CA ALA A 76 5.68 -6.58 29.31
C ALA A 76 5.00 -6.87 30.65
N ASP A 77 3.66 -6.98 30.66
CA ASP A 77 2.85 -7.28 31.87
C ASP A 77 2.05 -8.56 31.66
N LEU A 78 2.73 -9.70 31.84
CA LEU A 78 2.12 -11.02 31.67
C LEU A 78 0.90 -11.28 32.58
N PRO A 79 0.88 -10.84 33.87
CA PRO A 79 -0.32 -10.94 34.71
C PRO A 79 -1.54 -10.22 34.13
N ALA A 80 -1.39 -8.97 33.69
CA ALA A 80 -2.47 -8.18 33.08
C ALA A 80 -2.87 -8.69 31.68
N LEU A 81 -1.92 -9.27 30.94
CA LEU A 81 -2.12 -9.79 29.59
C LEU A 81 -3.24 -10.83 29.54
N ARG A 82 -3.33 -11.72 30.57
CA ARG A 82 -4.36 -12.76 30.64
C ARG A 82 -5.77 -12.19 30.56
N GLY A 83 -6.09 -11.20 31.37
CA GLY A 83 -7.42 -10.56 31.35
C GLY A 83 -7.73 -9.80 30.05
N LYS A 84 -6.70 -9.32 29.33
CA LYS A 84 -6.87 -8.74 28.00
C LYS A 84 -7.18 -9.81 26.97
N ILE A 85 -6.53 -10.97 27.03
CA ILE A 85 -6.81 -12.13 26.18
C ILE A 85 -8.23 -12.63 26.41
N ASP A 86 -8.68 -12.75 27.66
CA ASP A 86 -10.05 -13.17 28.00
C ASP A 86 -11.08 -12.26 27.33
N ARG A 87 -10.88 -10.94 27.41
CA ARG A 87 -11.75 -9.96 26.75
C ARG A 87 -11.75 -10.08 25.23
N LEU A 88 -10.60 -10.28 24.63
CA LEU A 88 -10.47 -10.53 23.20
C LEU A 88 -11.21 -11.81 22.80
N LEU A 89 -10.97 -12.91 23.52
CA LEU A 89 -11.53 -14.21 23.21
C LEU A 89 -13.04 -14.28 23.49
N ALA A 90 -13.58 -13.53 24.44
CA ALA A 90 -15.03 -13.42 24.63
C ALA A 90 -15.74 -13.01 23.32
N HIS A 91 -15.16 -12.04 22.58
CA HIS A 91 -15.69 -11.63 21.29
C HIS A 91 -15.43 -12.68 20.19
N HIS A 92 -14.21 -13.14 20.04
CA HIS A 92 -13.86 -14.08 18.98
C HIS A 92 -14.50 -15.45 19.14
N ASN A 93 -14.64 -15.96 20.37
CA ASN A 93 -15.32 -17.22 20.63
C ASN A 93 -16.82 -17.13 20.37
N ALA A 94 -17.46 -15.96 20.57
CA ALA A 94 -18.84 -15.76 20.15
C ALA A 94 -19.01 -15.88 18.63
N LEU A 95 -18.09 -15.29 17.86
CA LEU A 95 -18.07 -15.44 16.40
C LEU A 95 -17.81 -16.89 15.97
N ARG A 96 -16.84 -17.54 16.61
CA ARG A 96 -16.50 -18.95 16.33
C ARG A 96 -17.68 -19.90 16.56
N ARG A 97 -18.44 -19.69 17.66
CA ARG A 97 -19.69 -20.45 17.90
C ARG A 97 -20.69 -20.25 16.76
N GLY A 98 -20.86 -19.01 16.27
CA GLY A 98 -21.73 -18.71 15.12
C GLY A 98 -21.34 -19.45 13.85
N HIS A 99 -20.05 -19.72 13.66
CA HIS A 99 -19.50 -20.51 12.53
C HIS A 99 -19.31 -22.00 12.87
N SER A 100 -19.86 -22.51 13.98
CA SER A 100 -19.69 -23.90 14.43
C SER A 100 -18.23 -24.34 14.58
N LEU A 101 -17.34 -23.42 14.96
CA LEU A 101 -15.93 -23.67 15.21
C LEU A 101 -15.64 -23.84 16.69
N PRO A 102 -14.65 -24.65 17.08
CA PRO A 102 -14.24 -24.81 18.48
C PRO A 102 -13.72 -23.48 19.05
N GLU A 103 -14.00 -23.24 20.32
CA GLU A 103 -13.48 -22.08 21.03
C GLU A 103 -11.97 -22.15 21.22
N ILE A 104 -11.33 -21.00 21.28
CA ILE A 104 -9.89 -20.88 21.58
C ILE A 104 -9.75 -20.65 23.08
N ALA A 105 -8.92 -21.46 23.74
CA ALA A 105 -8.63 -21.30 25.15
C ALA A 105 -7.64 -20.15 25.39
N THR A 106 -7.85 -19.40 26.44
CA THR A 106 -6.96 -18.32 26.89
C THR A 106 -5.51 -18.78 27.01
N GLU A 107 -5.30 -19.97 27.56
CA GLU A 107 -3.96 -20.55 27.74
C GLU A 107 -3.19 -20.74 26.43
N THR A 108 -3.88 -21.07 25.34
CA THR A 108 -3.28 -21.22 24.02
C THR A 108 -2.66 -19.91 23.53
N VAL A 109 -3.42 -18.82 23.62
CA VAL A 109 -2.95 -17.50 23.19
C VAL A 109 -1.91 -16.96 24.17
N TYR A 110 -2.15 -17.09 25.47
CA TYR A 110 -1.24 -16.64 26.50
C TYR A 110 0.12 -17.34 26.42
N GLY A 111 0.15 -18.67 26.34
CA GLY A 111 1.40 -19.42 26.23
C GLY A 111 2.21 -19.05 24.99
N HIS A 112 1.53 -18.84 23.87
CA HIS A 112 2.17 -18.36 22.65
C HIS A 112 2.81 -16.97 22.84
N LEU A 113 2.07 -16.01 23.38
CA LEU A 113 2.55 -14.64 23.58
C LEU A 113 3.66 -14.57 24.65
N ALA A 114 3.51 -15.26 25.78
CA ALA A 114 4.52 -15.35 26.81
C ALA A 114 5.84 -15.96 26.28
N GLY A 115 5.74 -16.96 25.39
CA GLY A 115 6.92 -17.60 24.79
C GLY A 115 7.68 -16.72 23.79
N ILE A 116 7.01 -15.76 23.13
CA ILE A 116 7.66 -14.84 22.20
C ILE A 116 8.10 -13.53 22.87
N ALA A 117 7.48 -13.12 23.97
CA ALA A 117 7.70 -11.85 24.65
C ALA A 117 9.20 -11.55 24.89
N PRO A 118 10.01 -12.46 25.48
CA PRO A 118 11.43 -12.19 25.72
C PRO A 118 12.23 -11.92 24.44
N LYS A 119 11.78 -12.43 23.30
CA LYS A 119 12.49 -12.29 22.02
C LYS A 119 12.18 -10.97 21.32
N VAL A 120 11.03 -10.37 21.61
CA VAL A 120 10.56 -9.19 20.89
C VAL A 120 10.58 -7.92 21.75
N LEU A 121 10.38 -8.03 23.05
CA LEU A 121 10.41 -6.88 23.97
C LEU A 121 11.67 -6.02 23.90
N PRO A 122 12.87 -6.54 23.65
CA PRO A 122 14.05 -5.71 23.48
C PRO A 122 13.94 -4.65 22.37
N PHE A 123 13.07 -4.87 21.39
CA PHE A 123 12.81 -3.92 20.29
C PHE A 123 11.75 -2.85 20.63
N MET A 124 11.08 -2.96 21.80
CA MET A 124 10.03 -2.03 22.19
C MET A 124 10.58 -0.65 22.50
N ASP A 125 9.92 0.39 21.97
CA ASP A 125 10.30 1.77 22.26
C ASP A 125 9.09 2.71 22.18
N SER A 126 9.23 3.87 22.83
CA SER A 126 8.32 5.00 22.66
C SER A 126 8.64 5.75 21.36
N VAL A 127 8.23 5.17 20.24
CA VAL A 127 8.64 5.59 18.88
C VAL A 127 8.31 7.06 18.59
N TRP A 128 7.16 7.57 19.05
CA TRP A 128 6.84 8.98 18.87
C TRP A 128 7.87 9.91 19.53
N SER A 129 8.34 9.56 20.74
CA SER A 129 9.35 10.33 21.47
C SER A 129 10.72 10.24 20.80
N LEU A 130 11.09 9.02 20.35
CA LEU A 130 12.32 8.81 19.57
C LEU A 130 12.34 9.66 18.31
N LEU A 131 11.25 9.67 17.53
CA LEU A 131 11.13 10.43 16.28
C LEU A 131 11.16 11.95 16.53
N ASP A 132 10.50 12.44 17.60
CA ASP A 132 10.56 13.85 17.98
C ASP A 132 11.99 14.27 18.35
N GLY A 133 12.69 13.42 19.09
CA GLY A 133 14.11 13.63 19.40
C GLY A 133 14.96 13.71 18.13
N LYS A 134 14.78 12.77 17.19
CA LYS A 134 15.51 12.77 15.91
C LYS A 134 15.20 14.01 15.04
N ARG A 135 13.97 14.45 15.06
CA ARG A 135 13.57 15.68 14.36
C ARG A 135 14.25 16.92 14.96
N ARG A 136 14.32 17.03 16.29
CA ARG A 136 15.04 18.12 16.96
C ARG A 136 16.54 18.09 16.69
N GLU A 137 17.12 16.92 16.48
CA GLU A 137 18.51 16.76 16.04
C GLU A 137 18.73 17.14 14.56
N GLY A 138 17.68 17.53 13.81
CA GLY A 138 17.75 17.83 12.39
C GLY A 138 17.98 16.60 11.50
N ARG A 139 17.62 15.41 11.97
CA ARG A 139 17.76 14.17 11.21
C ARG A 139 16.67 14.07 10.15
N ARG A 140 17.04 13.52 9.00
CA ARG A 140 16.08 13.17 7.93
C ARG A 140 15.30 11.93 8.35
N ILE A 141 13.97 12.00 8.23
CA ILE A 141 13.06 10.90 8.55
C ILE A 141 12.31 10.54 7.28
N LEU A 142 12.35 9.27 6.90
CA LEU A 142 11.55 8.73 5.80
C LEU A 142 10.38 7.93 6.38
N PHE A 143 9.16 8.33 6.04
CA PHE A 143 7.96 7.55 6.31
C PHE A 143 7.62 6.71 5.08
N GLU A 144 7.64 5.41 5.22
CA GLU A 144 7.21 4.48 4.18
C GLU A 144 5.84 3.93 4.56
N GLY A 145 4.83 4.23 3.72
CA GLY A 145 3.48 3.70 3.85
C GLY A 145 3.40 2.27 3.31
N ALA A 146 2.25 1.66 3.52
CA ALA A 146 1.90 0.37 2.95
C ALA A 146 0.68 0.51 2.05
N GLN A 147 0.44 -0.45 1.14
CA GLN A 147 -0.64 -0.49 0.16
C GLN A 147 -0.55 0.68 -0.85
N GLY A 148 -1.61 1.46 -1.03
CA GLY A 148 -1.67 2.60 -1.94
C GLY A 148 -2.95 3.42 -1.75
N ALA A 149 -2.99 4.64 -2.27
CA ALA A 149 -4.05 5.62 -2.05
C ALA A 149 -5.46 5.09 -2.36
N LEU A 150 -5.61 4.30 -3.44
CA LEU A 150 -6.92 3.72 -3.82
C LEU A 150 -7.36 2.53 -2.95
N LEU A 151 -6.51 2.06 -2.04
CA LEU A 151 -6.82 1.05 -1.03
C LEU A 151 -7.10 1.65 0.34
N ASP A 152 -7.13 2.98 0.46
CA ASP A 152 -7.49 3.68 1.70
C ASP A 152 -8.93 3.38 2.12
N ILE A 153 -9.15 3.13 3.42
CA ILE A 153 -10.46 2.73 3.96
C ILE A 153 -11.55 3.80 3.73
N ASP A 154 -11.17 5.09 3.74
CA ASP A 154 -12.11 6.20 3.61
C ASP A 154 -12.16 6.78 2.20
N HIS A 155 -11.02 6.87 1.51
CA HIS A 155 -10.86 7.56 0.23
C HIS A 155 -10.58 6.62 -0.95
N GLY A 156 -10.49 5.32 -0.71
CA GLY A 156 -10.27 4.30 -1.74
C GLY A 156 -11.55 3.81 -2.40
N THR A 157 -11.41 2.72 -3.15
CA THR A 157 -12.50 2.07 -3.87
C THR A 157 -13.28 1.10 -2.97
N TYR A 158 -13.90 1.63 -1.93
CA TYR A 158 -14.68 0.84 -0.96
C TYR A 158 -15.78 0.03 -1.66
N PRO A 159 -16.00 -1.27 -1.31
CA PRO A 159 -15.40 -2.02 -0.19
C PRO A 159 -14.05 -2.70 -0.51
N TYR A 160 -13.53 -2.58 -1.71
CA TYR A 160 -12.29 -3.23 -2.18
C TYR A 160 -11.05 -2.44 -1.73
N VAL A 161 -10.87 -2.30 -0.45
CA VAL A 161 -9.82 -1.51 0.23
C VAL A 161 -9.15 -2.31 1.34
N THR A 162 -8.06 -1.78 1.92
CA THR A 162 -7.53 -2.29 3.18
C THR A 162 -8.31 -1.70 4.36
N SER A 163 -8.09 -2.21 5.56
CA SER A 163 -8.80 -1.78 6.77
C SER A 163 -8.13 -0.60 7.49
N SER A 164 -7.22 0.08 6.83
CA SER A 164 -6.50 1.24 7.38
C SER A 164 -6.49 2.41 6.41
N ASN A 165 -6.20 3.60 6.92
CA ASN A 165 -5.83 4.71 6.06
C ASN A 165 -4.45 4.45 5.45
N THR A 166 -4.30 4.79 4.17
CA THR A 166 -3.07 4.64 3.39
C THR A 166 -2.58 5.95 2.78
N VAL A 167 -3.36 7.01 2.94
CA VAL A 167 -2.98 8.38 2.57
C VAL A 167 -1.80 8.87 3.43
N ALA A 168 -1.00 9.82 2.92
CA ALA A 168 0.23 10.26 3.60
C ALA A 168 -0.01 10.81 5.03
N ALA A 169 -1.18 11.39 5.29
CA ALA A 169 -1.57 11.85 6.64
C ALA A 169 -1.50 10.74 7.71
N GLN A 170 -1.61 9.47 7.30
CA GLN A 170 -1.45 8.32 8.21
C GLN A 170 -0.05 8.23 8.81
N ALA A 171 0.97 8.80 8.18
CA ALA A 171 2.32 8.86 8.74
C ALA A 171 2.33 9.64 10.07
N ALA A 172 1.59 10.75 10.14
CA ALA A 172 1.45 11.53 11.37
C ALA A 172 0.71 10.73 12.47
N THR A 173 -0.49 10.22 12.18
CA THR A 173 -1.30 9.49 13.17
C THR A 173 -0.65 8.15 13.56
N GLY A 174 0.01 7.47 12.63
CA GLY A 174 0.66 6.18 12.87
C GLY A 174 1.95 6.28 13.69
N SER A 175 2.74 7.32 13.46
CA SER A 175 4.00 7.57 14.19
C SER A 175 3.81 8.33 15.50
N GLY A 176 2.69 9.06 15.66
CA GLY A 176 2.43 9.93 16.79
C GLY A 176 3.05 11.32 16.69
N LEU A 177 3.63 11.67 15.54
CA LEU A 177 4.09 13.04 15.28
C LEU A 177 2.92 13.93 14.81
N GLY A 178 3.07 15.25 14.94
CA GLY A 178 2.11 16.18 14.39
C GLY A 178 2.15 16.20 12.85
N PRO A 179 1.07 16.63 12.17
CA PRO A 179 1.01 16.64 10.70
C PRO A 179 2.08 17.55 10.06
N ASN A 180 2.56 18.55 10.80
CA ASN A 180 3.66 19.45 10.40
C ASN A 180 5.05 18.82 10.45
N ALA A 181 5.15 17.51 10.74
CA ALA A 181 6.39 16.74 10.65
C ALA A 181 6.62 16.13 9.26
N ILE A 182 5.68 16.34 8.34
CA ILE A 182 5.76 15.86 6.95
C ILE A 182 6.08 17.08 6.09
N ASP A 183 7.30 17.16 5.60
CA ASP A 183 7.78 18.30 4.79
C ASP A 183 7.57 18.07 3.28
N TYR A 184 7.57 16.78 2.84
CA TYR A 184 7.42 16.40 1.44
C TYR A 184 6.76 15.04 1.30
N VAL A 185 5.83 14.91 0.38
CA VAL A 185 5.15 13.67 0.05
C VAL A 185 5.53 13.22 -1.35
N LEU A 186 6.26 12.12 -1.46
CA LEU A 186 6.61 11.49 -2.72
C LEU A 186 5.58 10.40 -3.07
N GLY A 187 4.80 10.64 -4.12
CA GLY A 187 3.81 9.68 -4.62
C GLY A 187 4.44 8.70 -5.61
N ILE A 188 4.46 7.41 -5.31
CA ILE A 188 4.96 6.39 -6.24
C ILE A 188 3.83 5.94 -7.16
N CYS A 189 3.98 6.12 -8.47
CA CYS A 189 3.06 5.59 -9.46
C CYS A 189 3.80 4.94 -10.63
N LYS A 190 3.11 4.08 -11.36
CA LYS A 190 3.63 3.49 -12.60
C LYS A 190 3.25 4.33 -13.80
N ALA A 191 3.98 4.20 -14.88
CA ALA A 191 3.62 4.81 -16.17
C ALA A 191 2.35 4.17 -16.81
N TYR A 192 1.73 3.22 -16.16
CA TYR A 192 0.44 2.59 -16.47
C TYR A 192 -0.23 2.17 -15.17
N THR A 193 -1.49 1.76 -15.22
CA THR A 193 -2.24 1.40 -14.00
C THR A 193 -2.26 -0.11 -13.76
N THR A 194 -2.17 -0.53 -12.50
CA THR A 194 -2.34 -1.93 -12.12
C THR A 194 -3.24 -2.07 -10.90
N ARG A 195 -3.99 -3.18 -10.83
CA ARG A 195 -4.81 -3.53 -9.67
C ARG A 195 -4.69 -5.01 -9.33
N VAL A 196 -4.56 -5.31 -8.05
CA VAL A 196 -4.68 -6.68 -7.51
C VAL A 196 -6.10 -6.88 -6.98
N GLY A 197 -6.71 -8.01 -7.31
CA GLY A 197 -8.02 -8.39 -6.78
C GLY A 197 -9.22 -7.79 -7.51
N LEU A 198 -10.33 -7.83 -6.81
CA LEU A 198 -11.62 -7.37 -7.30
C LEU A 198 -11.73 -5.83 -7.20
N GLY A 199 -12.88 -5.32 -7.61
CA GLY A 199 -13.20 -3.92 -7.55
C GLY A 199 -13.04 -3.18 -8.88
N PRO A 200 -13.48 -1.92 -8.94
CA PRO A 200 -13.52 -1.11 -10.15
C PRO A 200 -12.12 -0.81 -10.67
N PHE A 201 -11.99 -0.83 -12.00
CA PHE A 201 -10.76 -0.51 -12.71
C PHE A 201 -11.13 0.06 -14.09
N PRO A 202 -11.51 1.35 -14.19
CA PRO A 202 -12.04 1.91 -15.43
C PRO A 202 -11.13 1.76 -16.64
N THR A 203 -9.82 1.82 -16.47
CA THR A 203 -8.85 1.72 -17.56
C THR A 203 -8.34 0.30 -17.84
N ASP A 204 -8.99 -0.74 -17.29
CA ASP A 204 -8.60 -2.15 -17.44
C ASP A 204 -8.46 -2.57 -18.91
N GLN A 205 -7.40 -3.34 -19.20
CA GLN A 205 -7.09 -3.84 -20.53
C GLN A 205 -6.82 -5.36 -20.52
N MET A 206 -7.23 -6.09 -19.48
CA MET A 206 -6.86 -7.50 -19.31
C MET A 206 -7.34 -8.41 -20.43
N ASP A 207 -8.46 -8.07 -21.07
CA ASP A 207 -9.08 -8.89 -22.10
C ASP A 207 -8.50 -8.65 -23.51
N ASN A 208 -7.39 -7.90 -23.61
CA ASN A 208 -6.79 -7.58 -24.90
C ASN A 208 -5.25 -7.67 -24.90
N ALA A 209 -4.66 -7.51 -26.09
CA ALA A 209 -3.22 -7.60 -26.27
C ALA A 209 -2.42 -6.57 -25.46
N VAL A 210 -2.99 -5.39 -25.18
CA VAL A 210 -2.32 -4.34 -24.41
C VAL A 210 -2.13 -4.80 -22.97
N GLY A 211 -3.19 -5.25 -22.29
CA GLY A 211 -3.11 -5.72 -20.92
C GLY A 211 -2.17 -6.90 -20.77
N LYS A 212 -2.19 -7.85 -21.72
CA LYS A 212 -1.24 -8.97 -21.76
C LYS A 212 0.20 -8.47 -21.86
N THR A 213 0.48 -7.56 -22.79
CA THR A 213 1.84 -6.98 -22.97
C THR A 213 2.31 -6.26 -21.71
N LEU A 214 1.47 -5.41 -21.10
CA LEU A 214 1.80 -4.70 -19.86
C LEU A 214 2.08 -5.68 -18.71
N GLY A 215 1.25 -6.71 -18.57
CA GLY A 215 1.39 -7.74 -17.52
C GLY A 215 2.68 -8.55 -17.66
N GLU A 216 2.97 -9.03 -18.86
CA GLU A 216 4.16 -9.86 -19.14
C GLU A 216 5.45 -9.05 -19.00
N ARG A 217 5.57 -7.91 -19.73
CA ARG A 217 6.75 -7.04 -19.68
C ARG A 217 6.98 -6.47 -18.28
N GLY A 218 5.89 -6.02 -17.64
CA GLY A 218 5.94 -5.46 -16.30
C GLY A 218 6.13 -6.49 -15.19
N ARG A 219 6.07 -7.80 -15.50
CA ARG A 219 6.08 -8.89 -14.49
C ARG A 219 5.07 -8.61 -13.38
N GLU A 220 3.84 -8.31 -13.79
CA GLU A 220 2.80 -7.85 -12.87
C GLU A 220 2.15 -9.02 -12.11
N PHE A 221 2.91 -9.55 -11.15
CA PHE A 221 2.47 -10.58 -10.21
C PHE A 221 2.68 -10.11 -8.78
N GLY A 222 1.78 -10.52 -7.88
CA GLY A 222 1.92 -10.25 -6.45
C GLY A 222 3.12 -11.00 -5.87
N THR A 223 4.07 -10.27 -5.29
CA THR A 223 5.32 -10.84 -4.74
C THR A 223 5.05 -11.94 -3.70
N VAL A 224 4.00 -11.80 -2.91
CA VAL A 224 3.66 -12.73 -1.83
C VAL A 224 2.68 -13.82 -2.28
N THR A 225 1.72 -13.46 -3.13
CA THR A 225 0.61 -14.36 -3.52
C THR A 225 0.80 -15.00 -4.89
N GLY A 226 1.77 -14.53 -5.69
CA GLY A 226 1.94 -14.93 -7.10
C GLY A 226 0.75 -14.58 -8.01
N ARG A 227 -0.27 -13.90 -7.48
CA ARG A 227 -1.50 -13.58 -8.21
C ARG A 227 -1.21 -12.53 -9.28
N ALA A 228 -1.67 -12.77 -10.52
CA ALA A 228 -1.57 -11.80 -11.60
C ALA A 228 -2.32 -10.51 -11.24
N ARG A 229 -1.73 -9.38 -11.58
CA ARG A 229 -2.36 -8.06 -11.48
C ARG A 229 -3.08 -7.74 -12.78
N ARG A 230 -4.25 -7.15 -12.68
CA ARG A 230 -4.93 -6.51 -13.80
C ARG A 230 -4.11 -5.31 -14.23
N CYS A 231 -3.97 -5.09 -15.54
CA CYS A 231 -3.19 -4.00 -16.11
C CYS A 231 -4.07 -3.15 -17.02
N GLY A 232 -3.83 -1.84 -17.01
CA GLY A 232 -4.57 -0.89 -17.84
C GLY A 232 -3.76 0.35 -18.16
N TRP A 233 -4.31 1.21 -19.01
CA TRP A 233 -3.70 2.47 -19.36
C TRP A 233 -3.57 3.40 -18.14
N PHE A 234 -2.66 4.35 -18.20
CA PHE A 234 -2.47 5.35 -17.15
C PHE A 234 -3.77 6.12 -16.90
N ASP A 235 -4.16 6.23 -15.65
CA ASP A 235 -5.38 6.91 -15.21
C ASP A 235 -5.03 8.23 -14.51
N ALA A 236 -5.05 9.33 -15.29
CA ALA A 236 -4.71 10.63 -14.77
C ALA A 236 -5.77 11.16 -13.81
N VAL A 237 -7.03 10.71 -13.91
CA VAL A 237 -8.09 11.09 -12.97
C VAL A 237 -7.80 10.55 -11.58
N LEU A 238 -7.49 9.24 -11.49
CA LEU A 238 -7.16 8.60 -10.22
C LEU A 238 -5.87 9.14 -9.61
N VAL A 239 -4.83 9.37 -10.43
CA VAL A 239 -3.55 9.90 -9.92
C VAL A 239 -3.73 11.34 -9.43
N ARG A 240 -4.47 12.20 -10.15
CA ARG A 240 -4.80 13.55 -9.69
C ARG A 240 -5.59 13.53 -8.38
N GLN A 241 -6.58 12.65 -8.25
CA GLN A 241 -7.32 12.47 -7.00
C GLN A 241 -6.39 12.05 -5.86
N ALA A 242 -5.45 11.13 -6.11
CA ALA A 242 -4.46 10.70 -5.13
C ALA A 242 -3.50 11.86 -4.76
N VAL A 243 -3.06 12.67 -5.73
CA VAL A 243 -2.25 13.87 -5.48
C VAL A 243 -2.94 14.79 -4.49
N LEU A 244 -4.21 15.07 -4.70
CA LEU A 244 -5.00 15.98 -3.84
C LEU A 244 -5.26 15.37 -2.45
N THR A 245 -5.68 14.10 -2.37
CA THR A 245 -6.05 13.46 -1.10
C THR A 245 -4.85 13.09 -0.22
N CYS A 246 -3.69 12.85 -0.83
CA CYS A 246 -2.46 12.54 -0.11
C CYS A 246 -1.54 13.74 0.08
N GLY A 247 -1.82 14.89 -0.56
CA GLY A 247 -0.93 16.06 -0.54
C GLY A 247 0.43 15.77 -1.18
N ILE A 248 0.44 15.12 -2.36
CA ILE A 248 1.67 14.71 -3.04
C ILE A 248 2.36 15.93 -3.66
N ASP A 249 3.63 16.14 -3.32
CA ASP A 249 4.48 17.25 -3.81
C ASP A 249 5.27 16.87 -5.06
N GLY A 250 5.49 15.58 -5.29
CA GLY A 250 6.18 15.08 -6.46
C GLY A 250 5.93 13.59 -6.69
N LEU A 251 6.00 13.16 -7.94
CA LEU A 251 5.81 11.79 -8.35
C LEU A 251 7.13 11.06 -8.56
N ALA A 252 7.21 9.83 -8.10
CA ALA A 252 8.17 8.83 -8.56
C ALA A 252 7.47 8.00 -9.64
N LEU A 253 7.67 8.34 -10.91
CA LEU A 253 7.11 7.62 -12.03
C LEU A 253 8.00 6.41 -12.36
N THR A 254 7.44 5.23 -12.30
CA THR A 254 8.17 3.97 -12.47
C THR A 254 7.71 3.20 -13.70
N LYS A 255 8.56 2.26 -14.16
CA LYS A 255 8.23 1.33 -15.24
C LYS A 255 7.90 2.02 -16.58
N LEU A 256 8.59 3.11 -16.90
CA LEU A 256 8.44 3.77 -18.19
C LEU A 256 8.85 2.84 -19.35
N ASP A 257 9.88 2.04 -19.14
CA ASP A 257 10.42 1.03 -20.05
C ASP A 257 9.40 -0.01 -20.54
N ILE A 258 8.36 -0.25 -19.76
CA ILE A 258 7.30 -1.21 -20.13
C ILE A 258 6.46 -0.71 -21.31
N LEU A 259 6.44 0.60 -21.53
CA LEU A 259 5.73 1.24 -22.64
C LEU A 259 6.56 1.31 -23.93
N ASP A 260 7.82 0.91 -23.91
CA ASP A 260 8.68 0.91 -25.11
C ASP A 260 8.06 0.06 -26.22
N GLY A 261 8.10 0.56 -27.44
CA GLY A 261 7.64 -0.13 -28.65
C GLY A 261 6.12 -0.08 -28.92
N PHE A 262 5.31 0.56 -28.06
CA PHE A 262 3.93 0.87 -28.44
C PHE A 262 3.89 1.94 -29.53
N ASP A 263 2.97 1.80 -30.50
CA ASP A 263 2.73 2.84 -31.52
C ASP A 263 1.94 4.01 -30.94
N GLN A 264 0.97 3.69 -30.12
CA GLN A 264 0.11 4.64 -29.44
C GLN A 264 -0.11 4.23 -27.99
N ILE A 265 -0.12 5.21 -27.10
CA ILE A 265 -0.36 5.07 -25.67
C ILE A 265 -1.59 5.89 -25.34
N LYS A 266 -2.51 5.31 -24.56
CA LYS A 266 -3.71 6.03 -24.12
C LYS A 266 -3.57 6.45 -22.67
N VAL A 267 -4.06 7.65 -22.36
CA VAL A 267 -4.15 8.21 -21.00
C VAL A 267 -5.60 8.55 -20.71
N CYS A 268 -6.17 8.03 -19.64
CA CYS A 268 -7.50 8.41 -19.21
C CYS A 268 -7.46 9.81 -18.59
N VAL A 269 -8.19 10.73 -19.20
CA VAL A 269 -8.20 12.15 -18.82
C VAL A 269 -9.49 12.56 -18.10
N ARG A 270 -10.58 11.83 -18.30
CA ARG A 270 -11.91 11.99 -17.67
C ARG A 270 -12.63 10.65 -17.61
N TYR A 271 -13.74 10.61 -16.90
CA TYR A 271 -14.72 9.54 -17.01
C TYR A 271 -16.04 10.04 -17.62
N ARG A 272 -16.76 9.15 -18.27
CA ARG A 272 -18.17 9.35 -18.63
C ARG A 272 -19.01 8.50 -17.70
N LEU A 273 -19.94 9.13 -16.98
CA LEU A 273 -20.88 8.47 -16.09
C LEU A 273 -22.30 8.93 -16.45
N ASP A 274 -23.14 7.97 -16.84
CA ASP A 274 -24.53 8.22 -17.20
C ASP A 274 -24.68 9.39 -18.22
N GLY A 275 -23.80 9.41 -19.25
CA GLY A 275 -23.77 10.41 -20.32
C GLY A 275 -23.09 11.75 -19.98
N ARG A 276 -22.62 11.95 -18.74
CA ARG A 276 -21.92 13.17 -18.32
C ARG A 276 -20.45 12.91 -18.12
N GLU A 277 -19.60 13.85 -18.52
CA GLU A 277 -18.19 13.81 -18.19
C GLU A 277 -17.95 14.29 -16.76
N ILE A 278 -17.13 13.54 -16.04
CA ILE A 278 -16.67 13.85 -14.68
C ILE A 278 -15.14 13.71 -14.59
N ASP A 279 -14.53 14.40 -13.65
CA ASP A 279 -13.08 14.48 -13.47
C ASP A 279 -12.62 13.89 -12.12
N TYR A 280 -13.43 13.05 -11.52
CA TYR A 280 -13.16 12.31 -10.28
C TYR A 280 -13.80 10.91 -10.34
N LEU A 281 -13.30 9.97 -9.54
CA LEU A 281 -13.95 8.67 -9.37
C LEU A 281 -15.01 8.80 -8.26
N PRO A 282 -16.28 8.47 -8.52
CA PRO A 282 -17.34 8.51 -7.52
C PRO A 282 -17.05 7.54 -6.36
N ALA A 283 -17.55 7.86 -5.15
CA ALA A 283 -17.35 6.98 -3.99
C ALA A 283 -18.23 5.71 -4.02
N GLY A 284 -19.36 5.75 -4.70
CA GLY A 284 -20.30 4.61 -4.74
C GLY A 284 -19.85 3.50 -5.69
N GLU A 285 -19.83 2.26 -5.21
CA GLU A 285 -19.39 1.07 -5.98
C GLU A 285 -20.09 0.95 -7.34
N GLN A 286 -21.43 1.11 -7.39
CA GLN A 286 -22.21 1.03 -8.61
C GLN A 286 -21.85 2.13 -9.60
N ALA A 287 -21.59 3.35 -9.12
CA ALA A 287 -21.17 4.45 -9.98
C ALA A 287 -19.74 4.23 -10.49
N GLN A 288 -18.84 3.72 -9.65
CA GLN A 288 -17.49 3.34 -10.05
C GLN A 288 -17.50 2.26 -11.15
N ALA A 289 -18.38 1.27 -11.04
CA ALA A 289 -18.50 0.19 -12.02
C ALA A 289 -19.03 0.67 -13.39
N ARG A 290 -19.77 1.79 -13.43
CA ARG A 290 -20.30 2.39 -14.67
C ARG A 290 -19.43 3.51 -15.24
N ALA A 291 -18.36 3.89 -14.55
CA ALA A 291 -17.46 4.93 -15.01
C ALA A 291 -16.66 4.45 -16.22
N GLU A 292 -16.93 5.03 -17.39
CA GLU A 292 -16.26 4.74 -18.65
C GLU A 292 -15.08 5.69 -18.86
N PRO A 293 -13.86 5.21 -19.17
CA PRO A 293 -12.71 6.07 -19.36
C PRO A 293 -12.79 6.85 -20.69
N VAL A 294 -12.52 8.15 -20.62
CA VAL A 294 -12.32 9.01 -21.79
C VAL A 294 -10.82 9.17 -22.00
N TYR A 295 -10.33 8.72 -23.16
CA TYR A 295 -8.92 8.66 -23.45
C TYR A 295 -8.42 9.79 -24.33
N GLU A 296 -7.26 10.33 -24.00
CA GLU A 296 -6.35 11.01 -24.91
C GLU A 296 -5.37 9.98 -25.46
N THR A 297 -5.07 10.05 -26.77
CA THR A 297 -4.09 9.18 -27.42
C THR A 297 -2.82 9.97 -27.67
N ILE A 298 -1.69 9.42 -27.25
CA ILE A 298 -0.37 10.00 -27.40
C ILE A 298 0.47 9.06 -28.27
N ASP A 299 1.28 9.60 -29.16
CA ASP A 299 2.23 8.79 -29.95
C ASP A 299 3.22 8.10 -29.01
N GLY A 300 3.41 6.82 -29.23
CA GLY A 300 4.41 6.04 -28.53
C GLY A 300 5.83 6.27 -29.07
N TRP A 301 6.76 5.45 -28.65
CA TRP A 301 8.15 5.51 -29.07
C TRP A 301 8.71 4.12 -29.35
N LYS A 302 9.74 4.03 -30.21
CA LYS A 302 10.37 2.77 -30.61
C LYS A 302 11.73 2.55 -29.96
N GLU A 303 12.43 3.63 -29.69
CA GLU A 303 13.72 3.60 -29.02
C GLU A 303 13.55 3.20 -27.55
N PRO A 304 14.45 2.37 -27.01
CA PRO A 304 14.33 1.91 -25.64
C PRO A 304 14.56 3.06 -24.63
N THR A 305 13.71 3.16 -23.62
CA THR A 305 13.94 4.00 -22.45
C THR A 305 14.67 3.25 -21.34
N ALA A 306 14.72 1.92 -21.45
CA ALA A 306 15.35 1.05 -20.46
C ALA A 306 16.80 1.46 -20.18
N ARG A 307 17.16 1.62 -18.90
CA ARG A 307 18.50 2.01 -18.42
C ARG A 307 18.94 3.44 -18.74
N ALA A 308 18.04 4.31 -19.20
CA ALA A 308 18.34 5.73 -19.29
C ALA A 308 18.59 6.30 -17.88
N ARG A 309 19.68 7.04 -17.70
CA ARG A 309 20.12 7.66 -16.42
C ARG A 309 20.12 9.17 -16.47
N SER A 310 19.74 9.74 -17.59
CA SER A 310 19.56 11.18 -17.74
C SER A 310 18.39 11.48 -18.66
N TRP A 311 17.82 12.66 -18.49
CA TRP A 311 16.70 13.12 -19.30
C TRP A 311 17.05 13.18 -20.81
N ALA A 312 18.28 13.54 -21.14
CA ALA A 312 18.75 13.62 -22.52
C ALA A 312 18.86 12.27 -23.24
N GLN A 313 18.86 11.16 -22.52
CA GLN A 313 18.88 9.81 -23.10
C GLN A 313 17.48 9.30 -23.45
N LEU A 314 16.44 9.99 -23.06
CA LEU A 314 15.06 9.58 -23.33
C LEU A 314 14.63 9.99 -24.75
N PRO A 315 13.85 9.15 -25.46
CA PRO A 315 13.20 9.52 -26.70
C PRO A 315 12.27 10.74 -26.51
N ALA A 316 12.19 11.60 -27.52
CA ALA A 316 11.37 12.81 -27.46
C ALA A 316 9.90 12.54 -27.13
N GLN A 317 9.34 11.43 -27.63
CA GLN A 317 7.95 11.06 -27.34
C GLN A 317 7.78 10.56 -25.88
N ALA A 318 8.76 9.86 -25.32
CA ALA A 318 8.74 9.49 -23.90
C ALA A 318 8.78 10.75 -23.00
N ILE A 319 9.60 11.73 -23.36
CA ILE A 319 9.62 13.03 -22.68
C ILE A 319 8.26 13.72 -22.74
N LYS A 320 7.63 13.76 -23.93
CA LYS A 320 6.27 14.35 -24.09
C LYS A 320 5.23 13.62 -23.24
N TYR A 321 5.30 12.29 -23.19
CA TYR A 321 4.43 11.48 -22.34
C TYR A 321 4.56 11.85 -20.86
N VAL A 322 5.78 11.91 -20.33
CA VAL A 322 6.03 12.28 -18.93
C VAL A 322 5.52 13.71 -18.65
N ARG A 323 5.83 14.68 -19.54
CA ARG A 323 5.33 16.05 -19.39
C ARG A 323 3.81 16.15 -19.44
N ARG A 324 3.17 15.35 -20.30
CA ARG A 324 1.71 15.31 -20.38
C ARG A 324 1.08 14.75 -19.11
N ILE A 325 1.71 13.73 -18.48
CA ILE A 325 1.29 13.25 -17.16
C ILE A 325 1.37 14.37 -16.12
N GLU A 326 2.49 15.10 -16.02
CA GLU A 326 2.65 16.22 -15.09
C GLU A 326 1.53 17.24 -15.24
N GLU A 327 1.22 17.64 -16.48
CA GLU A 327 0.13 18.58 -16.79
C GLU A 327 -1.24 18.05 -16.35
N LEU A 328 -1.56 16.79 -16.66
CA LEU A 328 -2.86 16.20 -16.38
C LEU A 328 -3.11 15.99 -14.88
N VAL A 329 -2.06 15.64 -14.13
CA VAL A 329 -2.19 15.37 -12.69
C VAL A 329 -1.89 16.59 -11.81
N GLY A 330 -1.29 17.63 -12.37
CA GLY A 330 -0.94 18.86 -11.65
C GLY A 330 0.18 18.65 -10.63
N CYS A 331 1.09 17.68 -10.87
CA CYS A 331 2.19 17.35 -9.95
C CYS A 331 3.45 16.99 -10.74
N PRO A 332 4.63 17.54 -10.37
CA PRO A 332 5.87 17.27 -11.09
C PRO A 332 6.37 15.83 -10.87
N VAL A 333 7.03 15.28 -11.86
CA VAL A 333 7.80 14.03 -11.71
C VAL A 333 9.15 14.36 -11.08
N ALA A 334 9.32 13.98 -9.82
CA ALA A 334 10.57 14.19 -9.07
C ALA A 334 11.60 13.09 -9.32
N LEU A 335 11.12 11.86 -9.55
CA LEU A 335 11.93 10.68 -9.84
C LEU A 335 11.35 9.93 -11.05
N LEU A 336 12.19 9.49 -11.96
CA LEU A 336 11.78 8.67 -13.10
C LEU A 336 12.62 7.39 -13.15
N SER A 337 11.98 6.23 -12.92
CA SER A 337 12.66 4.93 -13.00
C SER A 337 12.45 4.33 -14.40
N THR A 338 13.53 3.91 -15.02
CA THR A 338 13.62 3.37 -16.38
C THR A 338 13.96 1.89 -16.43
N SER A 339 14.18 1.25 -15.27
CA SER A 339 14.36 -0.20 -15.13
C SER A 339 14.15 -0.64 -13.67
N PRO A 340 14.17 -1.95 -13.36
CA PRO A 340 14.14 -2.43 -11.99
C PRO A 340 15.37 -2.09 -11.15
N GLU A 341 16.49 -1.72 -11.80
CA GLU A 341 17.76 -1.47 -11.13
C GLU A 341 17.75 -0.08 -10.47
N ARG A 342 18.28 -0.01 -9.24
CA ARG A 342 18.34 1.23 -8.45
C ARG A 342 19.06 2.36 -9.18
N GLU A 343 20.14 2.03 -9.91
CA GLU A 343 20.98 3.00 -10.60
C GLU A 343 20.31 3.59 -11.86
N ASP A 344 19.23 2.95 -12.33
CA ASP A 344 18.50 3.38 -13.53
C ASP A 344 17.31 4.27 -13.13
N THR A 345 17.61 5.25 -12.28
CA THR A 345 16.66 6.27 -11.82
C THR A 345 17.18 7.66 -12.13
N ILE A 346 16.38 8.46 -12.82
CA ILE A 346 16.66 9.86 -13.12
C ILE A 346 16.06 10.71 -11.99
N LEU A 347 16.92 11.38 -11.22
CA LEU A 347 16.51 12.32 -10.18
C LEU A 347 16.26 13.69 -10.83
N MET A 348 15.01 14.13 -10.86
CA MET A 348 14.60 15.42 -11.41
C MET A 348 14.55 16.51 -10.33
N LYS A 349 14.13 16.15 -9.12
CA LYS A 349 14.08 17.02 -7.94
C LYS A 349 14.44 16.18 -6.70
N ASN A 350 15.36 16.69 -5.88
CA ASN A 350 15.71 16.04 -4.63
C ASN A 350 14.65 16.37 -3.55
N PRO A 351 13.92 15.39 -3.01
CA PRO A 351 12.91 15.62 -1.97
C PRO A 351 13.46 16.20 -0.66
N PHE A 352 14.77 16.15 -0.45
CA PHE A 352 15.44 16.70 0.75
C PHE A 352 16.11 18.06 0.52
N GLU A 353 15.94 18.66 -0.65
CA GLU A 353 16.45 19.98 -1.02
C GLU A 353 15.25 20.88 -1.35
N LEU A 354 14.48 21.24 -0.30
CA LEU A 354 13.28 22.09 -0.40
C LEU A 354 13.64 23.57 -0.32
#